data_b3c7125fac3bb83c6eb78324aedffdb5
#
_entry.id   b3c7125fac3bb83c6eb78324aedffdb5
#
_cell.length_a   1.000
_cell.length_b   1.000
_cell.length_c   1.000
_cell.angle_alpha   90.00
_cell.angle_beta   90.00
_cell.angle_gamma   90.00
#
_symmetry.space_group_name_H-M   'P 1'
#
loop_
_entity.id
_entity.type
_entity.pdbx_description
1 polymer ?
#
loop_
_entity_poly.entity_id
_entity_poly.type
_entity_poly.pdbx_seq_one_letter_code
_entity_poly.pdbx_strand_id
1 'polypeptide(L)'
;MLPKIARHFIVILCCTLLAIPYVRAEETETNATGLKAVSFANDVEPIFSQHCYGCHQGAKQLGSYLMTEYSSLLKGGETEQIAVVPGKPDESYLLQQITPIDGHAEMPDEPFKPLNDIERGTIRTWILQGAKNDSLADEGPRYTTDHPPVYIGQPSLASIDVSPNGSKIAVAGFHEVVVLDAESGERIARLVGMSPRINTIRFSPDGKRLAAVGGTPAVRGEVQIWNLETNELSLSRAVTYDSLCGVSWAPDGSKLAFGATDNVVRAIDTTSGEQILFQGAHNDWVRDTAFTPDGKHVISVARDMSCKLTEVETERFIDNITSITPGALSGGLSSVKSHPERNEIFVGGADGIAKVYRVFRQTARKIGDDANLVRKLPALPGRISSVAISPDATRLAAAATLDGKSEIRVWKYDFSSEISPELKKIQAKRVADRNAEEKKQLENHLNSKITELSKFSIDDAAVFSIAFGKNQTLLIA
;
A
#
# COMPACT_ATOMS: atom_id res chain seq x y z
N MET A 1 45.45 -10.40 -21.78
CA MET A 1 44.15 -11.02 -21.43
C MET A 1 43.48 -10.14 -20.38
N LEU A 2 42.60 -9.27 -20.81
CA LEU A 2 41.81 -8.38 -19.91
C LEU A 2 40.52 -9.10 -19.52
N PRO A 3 40.07 -9.05 -18.25
CA PRO A 3 38.84 -9.68 -17.84
C PRO A 3 37.65 -8.90 -18.41
N LYS A 4 36.67 -9.65 -18.92
CA LYS A 4 35.39 -9.13 -19.40
C LYS A 4 34.62 -8.50 -18.25
N ILE A 5 34.54 -7.17 -18.24
CA ILE A 5 33.62 -6.41 -17.37
C ILE A 5 32.22 -6.68 -17.90
N ALA A 6 31.40 -7.33 -17.10
CA ALA A 6 29.98 -7.49 -17.38
C ALA A 6 29.32 -6.10 -17.38
N ARG A 7 28.91 -5.63 -18.55
CA ARG A 7 28.12 -4.40 -18.72
C ARG A 7 26.73 -4.63 -18.17
N HIS A 8 26.41 -3.99 -17.07
CA HIS A 8 25.05 -3.91 -16.57
C HIS A 8 24.31 -2.87 -17.42
N PHE A 9 23.28 -3.28 -18.12
CA PHE A 9 22.40 -2.37 -18.83
C PHE A 9 21.41 -1.78 -17.82
N ILE A 10 21.44 -0.45 -17.68
CA ILE A 10 20.40 0.32 -16.98
C ILE A 10 19.39 0.71 -18.06
N VAL A 11 18.15 0.23 -17.97
CA VAL A 11 17.07 0.71 -18.82
C VAL A 11 16.36 1.83 -18.08
N ILE A 12 16.70 3.08 -18.43
CA ILE A 12 15.95 4.27 -18.04
C ILE A 12 14.89 4.44 -19.12
N LEU A 13 13.62 4.15 -18.79
CA LEU A 13 12.50 4.32 -19.71
C LEU A 13 12.11 5.81 -19.75
N CYS A 14 12.61 6.55 -20.73
CA CYS A 14 12.24 7.94 -21.00
C CYS A 14 11.21 7.94 -22.15
N CYS A 15 9.90 8.05 -21.83
CA CYS A 15 8.86 8.22 -22.83
C CYS A 15 8.74 9.69 -23.23
N THR A 16 9.25 10.07 -24.38
CA THR A 16 8.96 11.39 -24.99
C THR A 16 7.63 11.33 -25.74
N LEU A 17 6.62 12.05 -25.27
CA LEU A 17 5.35 12.28 -25.97
C LEU A 17 5.14 13.79 -26.18
N LEU A 18 4.86 14.15 -27.42
CA LEU A 18 4.55 15.51 -27.87
C LEU A 18 3.16 15.95 -27.36
N ALA A 19 3.08 17.11 -26.77
CA ALA A 19 1.87 17.70 -26.23
C ALA A 19 1.19 18.62 -27.27
N ILE A 20 -0.13 18.50 -27.38
CA ILE A 20 -1.01 19.48 -28.02
C ILE A 20 -1.95 20.03 -26.92
N PRO A 21 -2.05 21.34 -26.70
CA PRO A 21 -2.92 21.88 -25.66
C PRO A 21 -4.38 21.92 -26.11
N TYR A 22 -5.26 21.36 -25.29
CA TYR A 22 -6.72 21.52 -25.44
C TYR A 22 -7.24 22.39 -24.28
N VAL A 23 -7.76 23.54 -24.61
CA VAL A 23 -8.44 24.44 -23.66
C VAL A 23 -9.93 24.09 -23.68
N ARG A 24 -10.48 23.68 -22.55
CA ARG A 24 -11.91 23.42 -22.36
C ARG A 24 -12.54 24.61 -21.65
N ALA A 25 -13.57 25.20 -22.27
CA ALA A 25 -14.43 26.20 -21.63
C ALA A 25 -15.42 25.48 -20.68
N GLU A 26 -15.53 25.96 -19.45
CA GLU A 26 -16.58 25.52 -18.51
C GLU A 26 -17.91 26.11 -18.93
N GLU A 27 -18.84 25.28 -19.38
CA GLU A 27 -20.25 25.64 -19.51
C GLU A 27 -20.94 25.33 -18.16
N THR A 28 -21.48 26.37 -17.52
CA THR A 28 -22.32 26.24 -16.33
C THR A 28 -23.71 25.76 -16.72
N GLU A 29 -24.04 24.50 -16.53
CA GLU A 29 -25.39 23.99 -16.68
C GLU A 29 -26.29 24.50 -15.54
N THR A 30 -27.36 25.21 -15.90
CA THR A 30 -28.44 25.59 -14.98
C THR A 30 -29.62 24.63 -15.16
N ASN A 31 -30.10 24.05 -14.07
CA ASN A 31 -31.28 23.20 -14.06
C ASN A 31 -32.58 24.00 -14.24
N ALA A 32 -33.70 23.33 -14.56
CA ALA A 32 -35.03 23.88 -14.82
C ALA A 32 -35.62 24.74 -13.68
N THR A 33 -34.98 24.79 -12.51
CA THR A 33 -35.37 25.60 -11.35
C THR A 33 -34.57 26.92 -11.21
N GLY A 34 -33.63 27.21 -12.12
CA GLY A 34 -32.78 28.40 -12.04
C GLY A 34 -31.71 28.39 -10.94
N LEU A 35 -31.60 27.31 -10.21
CA LEU A 35 -30.54 27.08 -9.20
C LEU A 35 -29.32 26.41 -9.85
N LYS A 36 -28.14 26.81 -9.42
CA LYS A 36 -26.91 26.13 -9.82
C LYS A 36 -27.04 24.63 -9.51
N ALA A 37 -26.70 23.79 -10.48
CA ALA A 37 -26.68 22.33 -10.26
C ALA A 37 -25.67 21.99 -9.15
N VAL A 38 -26.09 21.17 -8.18
CA VAL A 38 -25.22 20.67 -7.10
C VAL A 38 -24.74 19.28 -7.48
N SER A 39 -23.43 19.14 -7.56
CA SER A 39 -22.74 17.88 -7.84
C SER A 39 -22.61 17.05 -6.57
N PHE A 40 -22.98 15.78 -6.60
CA PHE A 40 -22.69 14.88 -5.49
C PHE A 40 -21.19 14.76 -5.28
N ALA A 41 -20.44 14.45 -6.33
CA ALA A 41 -19.00 14.20 -6.25
C ALA A 41 -18.17 15.44 -5.85
N ASN A 42 -18.56 16.64 -6.33
CA ASN A 42 -17.76 17.83 -6.12
C ASN A 42 -18.22 18.70 -4.95
N ASP A 43 -19.52 18.68 -4.63
CA ASP A 43 -20.11 19.58 -3.63
C ASP A 43 -20.58 18.85 -2.37
N VAL A 44 -21.12 17.62 -2.47
CA VAL A 44 -21.76 16.89 -1.35
C VAL A 44 -20.83 15.87 -0.73
N GLU A 45 -20.20 15.02 -1.53
CA GLU A 45 -19.29 13.97 -1.05
C GLU A 45 -18.11 14.52 -0.21
N PRO A 46 -17.50 15.67 -0.54
CA PRO A 46 -16.50 16.30 0.33
C PRO A 46 -17.02 16.65 1.72
N ILE A 47 -18.29 17.08 1.83
CA ILE A 47 -18.93 17.37 3.13
C ILE A 47 -19.09 16.06 3.92
N PHE A 48 -19.60 15.00 3.28
CA PHE A 48 -19.73 13.69 3.93
C PHE A 48 -18.39 13.09 4.33
N SER A 49 -17.38 13.21 3.49
CA SER A 49 -16.02 12.79 3.78
C SER A 49 -15.45 13.47 5.01
N GLN A 50 -15.69 14.78 5.14
CA GLN A 50 -15.18 15.57 6.25
C GLN A 50 -15.90 15.29 7.58
N HIS A 51 -17.23 15.11 7.55
CA HIS A 51 -18.06 15.09 8.74
C HIS A 51 -18.65 13.71 9.10
N CYS A 52 -18.79 12.77 8.14
CA CYS A 52 -19.59 11.58 8.30
C CYS A 52 -18.81 10.27 8.11
N TYR A 53 -17.95 10.19 7.10
CA TYR A 53 -17.26 8.94 6.71
C TYR A 53 -16.33 8.39 7.79
N GLY A 54 -15.84 9.21 8.73
CA GLY A 54 -15.05 8.74 9.87
C GLY A 54 -15.78 7.76 10.78
N CYS A 55 -17.13 7.76 10.77
CA CYS A 55 -18.00 6.91 11.60
C CYS A 55 -18.93 6.00 10.79
N HIS A 56 -19.31 6.39 9.56
CA HIS A 56 -20.30 5.70 8.74
C HIS A 56 -19.68 5.09 7.48
N GLN A 57 -18.77 4.15 7.64
CA GLN A 57 -17.98 3.51 6.58
C GLN A 57 -17.81 2.01 6.81
N GLY A 58 -17.33 1.27 5.81
CA GLY A 58 -17.23 -0.18 5.84
C GLY A 58 -16.49 -0.79 7.03
N ALA A 59 -15.48 -0.09 7.57
CA ALA A 59 -14.72 -0.53 8.75
C ALA A 59 -15.34 -0.09 10.09
N LYS A 60 -16.25 0.90 10.08
CA LYS A 60 -16.89 1.46 11.26
C LYS A 60 -18.28 1.95 10.89
N GLN A 61 -19.26 1.08 10.98
CA GLN A 61 -20.67 1.37 10.65
C GLN A 61 -21.46 1.71 11.90
N LEU A 62 -21.27 2.89 12.48
CA LEU A 62 -22.11 3.31 13.61
C LEU A 62 -23.56 3.47 13.15
N GLY A 63 -24.49 2.97 13.95
CA GLY A 63 -25.92 2.92 13.60
C GLY A 63 -26.20 2.04 12.38
N SER A 64 -25.33 1.08 12.05
CA SER A 64 -25.42 0.23 10.85
C SER A 64 -25.58 1.02 9.53
N TYR A 65 -25.12 2.29 9.52
CA TYR A 65 -25.25 3.18 8.38
C TYR A 65 -23.96 3.27 7.58
N LEU A 66 -23.98 2.83 6.33
CA LEU A 66 -22.87 2.86 5.39
C LEU A 66 -23.04 4.03 4.40
N MET A 67 -22.39 5.16 4.67
CA MET A 67 -22.49 6.35 3.83
C MET A 67 -21.52 6.39 2.66
N THR A 68 -20.46 5.55 2.69
CA THR A 68 -19.46 5.48 1.62
C THR A 68 -19.91 4.69 0.39
N GLU A 69 -21.09 4.06 0.45
CA GLU A 69 -21.73 3.41 -0.67
C GLU A 69 -23.05 4.14 -0.99
N TYR A 70 -23.17 4.68 -2.20
CA TYR A 70 -24.27 5.56 -2.57
C TYR A 70 -25.65 4.92 -2.38
N SER A 71 -25.81 3.65 -2.76
CA SER A 71 -27.08 2.91 -2.58
C SER A 71 -27.46 2.77 -1.11
N SER A 72 -26.48 2.59 -0.25
CA SER A 72 -26.66 2.48 1.21
C SER A 72 -26.84 3.84 1.86
N LEU A 73 -26.19 4.89 1.36
CA LEU A 73 -26.38 6.29 1.75
C LEU A 73 -27.86 6.70 1.64
N LEU A 74 -28.54 6.32 0.55
CA LEU A 74 -29.96 6.65 0.39
C LEU A 74 -30.87 5.91 1.36
N LYS A 75 -30.57 4.64 1.65
CA LYS A 75 -31.42 3.76 2.47
C LYS A 75 -31.44 4.14 3.96
N GLY A 76 -30.30 4.44 4.54
CA GLY A 76 -30.14 4.68 5.98
C GLY A 76 -29.57 3.47 6.73
N GLY A 77 -29.64 3.52 8.07
CA GLY A 77 -29.09 2.54 8.99
C GLY A 77 -30.14 1.78 9.82
N GLU A 78 -29.78 1.44 11.06
CA GLU A 78 -30.58 0.61 11.97
C GLU A 78 -31.91 1.23 12.42
N THR A 79 -32.12 2.53 12.23
CA THR A 79 -33.40 3.19 12.56
C THR A 79 -34.51 2.86 11.57
N GLU A 80 -34.22 2.16 10.47
CA GLU A 80 -35.15 1.84 9.39
C GLU A 80 -35.78 3.07 8.71
N GLN A 81 -35.35 4.29 9.05
CA GLN A 81 -35.78 5.52 8.41
C GLN A 81 -34.97 5.75 7.12
N ILE A 82 -35.66 6.18 6.06
CA ILE A 82 -35.00 6.50 4.78
C ILE A 82 -34.13 7.73 4.97
N ALA A 83 -32.81 7.56 4.84
CA ALA A 83 -31.85 8.65 5.09
C ALA A 83 -32.01 9.78 4.07
N VAL A 84 -32.17 9.45 2.80
CA VAL A 84 -32.34 10.43 1.72
C VAL A 84 -33.51 10.04 0.84
N VAL A 85 -34.53 10.90 0.76
CA VAL A 85 -35.66 10.77 -0.14
C VAL A 85 -35.45 11.74 -1.32
N PRO A 86 -35.09 11.25 -2.52
CA PRO A 86 -34.82 12.11 -3.67
C PRO A 86 -35.97 13.08 -3.98
N GLY A 87 -35.66 14.36 -4.14
CA GLY A 87 -36.65 15.42 -4.37
C GLY A 87 -37.40 15.92 -3.13
N LYS A 88 -37.19 15.28 -1.96
CA LYS A 88 -37.96 15.57 -0.75
C LYS A 88 -37.04 15.78 0.47
N PRO A 89 -36.41 16.93 0.57
CA PRO A 89 -35.48 17.22 1.67
C PRO A 89 -36.14 17.11 3.06
N ASP A 90 -37.40 17.54 3.20
CA ASP A 90 -38.09 17.55 4.50
C ASP A 90 -38.54 16.14 4.96
N GLU A 91 -38.59 15.17 4.05
CA GLU A 91 -38.83 13.76 4.34
C GLU A 91 -37.54 12.96 4.54
N SER A 92 -36.37 13.59 4.36
CA SER A 92 -35.06 12.94 4.44
C SER A 92 -34.53 12.96 5.87
N TYR A 93 -34.39 11.75 6.49
CA TYR A 93 -33.94 11.61 7.87
C TYR A 93 -32.52 12.17 8.10
N LEU A 94 -31.64 12.06 7.11
CA LEU A 94 -30.31 12.66 7.17
C LEU A 94 -30.35 14.16 7.50
N LEU A 95 -31.24 14.94 6.86
CA LEU A 95 -31.36 16.37 7.12
C LEU A 95 -31.89 16.68 8.52
N GLN A 96 -32.76 15.81 9.06
CA GLN A 96 -33.27 15.96 10.43
C GLN A 96 -32.12 15.82 11.43
N GLN A 97 -31.23 14.83 11.21
CA GLN A 97 -30.11 14.53 12.08
C GLN A 97 -29.01 15.61 12.08
N ILE A 98 -28.76 16.27 10.94
CA ILE A 98 -27.71 17.30 10.81
C ILE A 98 -28.25 18.72 11.02
N THR A 99 -29.54 18.90 11.22
CA THR A 99 -30.16 20.22 11.47
C THR A 99 -30.23 20.54 12.94
N PRO A 100 -29.58 21.60 13.42
CA PRO A 100 -29.61 21.94 14.83
C PRO A 100 -31.01 22.33 15.31
N ILE A 101 -31.43 21.79 16.45
CA ILE A 101 -32.61 22.20 17.23
C ILE A 101 -32.06 22.80 18.53
N ASP A 102 -32.43 24.01 18.86
CA ASP A 102 -31.93 24.75 20.03
C ASP A 102 -30.38 24.82 20.11
N GLY A 103 -29.73 24.86 18.93
CA GLY A 103 -28.26 24.97 18.83
C GLY A 103 -27.51 23.64 18.87
N HIS A 104 -28.21 22.51 18.99
CA HIS A 104 -27.64 21.16 19.01
C HIS A 104 -28.15 20.33 17.83
N ALA A 105 -27.25 19.67 17.09
CA ALA A 105 -27.57 18.71 16.05
C ALA A 105 -27.26 17.30 16.59
N GLU A 106 -28.07 16.31 16.21
CA GLU A 106 -27.84 14.91 16.59
C GLU A 106 -26.58 14.35 15.94
N MET A 107 -26.29 14.82 14.70
CA MET A 107 -25.08 14.42 13.96
C MET A 107 -24.37 15.62 13.34
N PRO A 108 -23.03 15.62 13.28
CA PRO A 108 -22.12 14.66 13.91
C PRO A 108 -22.18 14.78 15.44
N ASP A 109 -22.01 13.63 16.14
CA ASP A 109 -22.01 13.52 17.58
C ASP A 109 -20.82 14.27 18.22
N GLU A 110 -21.00 14.76 19.46
CA GLU A 110 -19.88 15.41 20.18
C GLU A 110 -18.67 14.46 20.34
N PRO A 111 -17.42 14.96 20.25
CA PRO A 111 -17.00 16.37 20.24
C PRO A 111 -16.83 17.01 18.85
N PHE A 112 -17.42 16.45 17.81
CA PHE A 112 -17.27 16.95 16.44
C PHE A 112 -18.13 18.19 16.22
N LYS A 113 -17.65 19.09 15.33
CA LYS A 113 -18.37 20.31 15.01
C LYS A 113 -19.55 20.02 14.08
N PRO A 114 -20.75 20.57 14.36
CA PRO A 114 -21.88 20.45 13.45
C PRO A 114 -21.60 21.13 12.10
N LEU A 115 -22.30 20.67 11.07
CA LEU A 115 -22.24 21.28 9.75
C LEU A 115 -22.69 22.74 9.80
N ASN A 116 -22.05 23.61 9.03
CA ASN A 116 -22.48 25.00 8.88
C ASN A 116 -23.70 25.14 7.95
N ASP A 117 -24.29 26.36 7.88
CA ASP A 117 -25.49 26.61 7.08
C ASP A 117 -25.30 26.38 5.58
N ILE A 118 -24.10 26.66 5.06
CA ILE A 118 -23.76 26.46 3.65
C ILE A 118 -23.71 24.97 3.33
N GLU A 119 -23.04 24.17 4.15
CA GLU A 119 -22.93 22.71 3.98
C GLU A 119 -24.31 22.06 4.03
N ARG A 120 -25.13 22.39 5.03
CA ARG A 120 -26.51 21.89 5.12
C ARG A 120 -27.37 22.34 3.92
N GLY A 121 -27.22 23.60 3.49
CA GLY A 121 -27.90 24.14 2.32
C GLY A 121 -27.51 23.41 1.03
N THR A 122 -26.25 23.05 0.87
CA THR A 122 -25.74 22.26 -0.27
C THR A 122 -26.37 20.88 -0.28
N ILE A 123 -26.36 20.14 0.84
CA ILE A 123 -27.01 18.83 0.94
C ILE A 123 -28.51 18.94 0.67
N ARG A 124 -29.19 19.92 1.25
CA ARG A 124 -30.62 20.17 1.01
C ARG A 124 -30.93 20.40 -0.47
N THR A 125 -30.12 21.22 -1.13
CA THR A 125 -30.30 21.53 -2.56
C THR A 125 -30.06 20.32 -3.43
N TRP A 126 -29.03 19.52 -3.12
CA TRP A 126 -28.77 18.26 -3.80
C TRP A 126 -29.95 17.29 -3.68
N ILE A 127 -30.50 17.11 -2.47
CA ILE A 127 -31.68 16.27 -2.26
C ILE A 127 -32.87 16.80 -3.06
N LEU A 128 -33.11 18.13 -3.03
CA LEU A 128 -34.20 18.78 -3.77
C LEU A 128 -34.07 18.58 -5.29
N GLN A 129 -32.84 18.54 -5.81
CA GLN A 129 -32.53 18.29 -7.22
C GLN A 129 -32.60 16.80 -7.60
N GLY A 130 -33.08 15.95 -6.69
CA GLY A 130 -33.30 14.52 -6.92
C GLY A 130 -32.17 13.62 -6.42
N ALA A 131 -31.29 14.14 -5.57
CA ALA A 131 -30.17 13.41 -4.97
C ALA A 131 -29.43 12.56 -6.02
N LYS A 132 -29.07 13.14 -7.14
CA LYS A 132 -28.39 12.42 -8.22
C LYS A 132 -26.95 12.13 -7.83
N ASN A 133 -26.49 10.95 -8.16
CA ASN A 133 -25.09 10.58 -8.08
C ASN A 133 -24.42 10.92 -9.42
N ASP A 134 -23.55 11.88 -9.41
CA ASP A 134 -22.68 12.23 -10.53
C ASP A 134 -21.21 11.91 -10.21
N SER A 135 -20.99 11.08 -9.17
CA SER A 135 -19.67 10.51 -8.95
C SER A 135 -19.29 9.62 -10.12
N LEU A 136 -18.02 9.65 -10.47
CA LEU A 136 -17.47 8.87 -11.59
C LEU A 136 -17.69 7.34 -11.46
N ALA A 137 -18.17 6.88 -10.30
CA ALA A 137 -18.54 5.48 -10.07
C ALA A 137 -19.81 5.05 -10.80
N ASP A 138 -20.76 5.99 -11.08
CA ASP A 138 -22.01 5.67 -11.80
C ASP A 138 -21.88 5.86 -13.32
N GLU A 139 -20.89 6.63 -13.78
CA GLU A 139 -20.60 6.78 -15.21
C GLU A 139 -19.73 5.63 -15.78
N GLY A 140 -19.41 4.63 -14.93
CA GLY A 140 -18.42 3.61 -15.25
C GLY A 140 -16.99 4.13 -15.13
N PRO A 141 -15.98 3.35 -15.47
CA PRO A 141 -14.60 3.78 -15.36
C PRO A 141 -14.31 4.94 -16.30
N ARG A 142 -13.82 6.07 -15.75
CA ARG A 142 -13.43 7.27 -16.52
C ARG A 142 -12.43 6.95 -17.64
N TYR A 143 -11.62 5.93 -17.42
CA TYR A 143 -10.65 5.41 -18.37
C TYR A 143 -10.97 3.96 -18.66
N THR A 144 -10.80 3.56 -19.91
CA THR A 144 -10.96 2.18 -20.41
C THR A 144 -9.76 1.80 -21.25
N THR A 145 -9.66 0.55 -21.66
CA THR A 145 -8.61 0.10 -22.59
C THR A 145 -8.67 0.85 -23.91
N ASP A 146 -9.89 1.22 -24.36
CA ASP A 146 -10.10 1.97 -25.60
C ASP A 146 -9.85 3.47 -25.42
N HIS A 147 -10.07 3.97 -24.20
CA HIS A 147 -9.86 5.37 -23.81
C HIS A 147 -8.93 5.43 -22.59
N PRO A 148 -7.65 5.06 -22.74
CA PRO A 148 -6.72 4.97 -21.62
C PRO A 148 -6.25 6.36 -21.17
N PRO A 149 -5.66 6.46 -19.96
CA PRO A 149 -5.05 7.70 -19.47
C PRO A 149 -4.04 8.30 -20.44
N VAL A 150 -4.05 9.62 -20.59
CA VAL A 150 -3.05 10.37 -21.36
C VAL A 150 -2.19 11.16 -20.39
N TYR A 151 -0.88 10.96 -20.46
CA TYR A 151 0.09 11.63 -19.59
C TYR A 151 0.56 12.94 -20.26
N ILE A 152 0.38 14.06 -19.55
CA ILE A 152 0.88 15.39 -19.97
C ILE A 152 2.34 15.62 -19.54
N GLY A 153 2.88 14.75 -18.70
CA GLY A 153 4.25 14.79 -18.18
C GLY A 153 4.72 13.41 -17.76
N GLN A 154 5.91 13.33 -17.17
CA GLN A 154 6.42 12.06 -16.66
C GLN A 154 5.60 11.63 -15.44
N PRO A 155 4.95 10.44 -15.47
CA PRO A 155 4.21 9.95 -14.32
C PRO A 155 5.16 9.53 -13.21
N SER A 156 4.73 9.69 -11.96
CA SER A 156 5.41 9.07 -10.82
C SER A 156 5.09 7.58 -10.80
N LEU A 157 6.12 6.75 -10.90
CA LEU A 157 6.00 5.29 -10.89
C LEU A 157 6.14 4.78 -9.46
N ALA A 158 5.02 4.46 -8.81
CA ALA A 158 5.00 4.05 -7.40
C ALA A 158 5.51 2.61 -7.18
N SER A 159 5.34 1.74 -8.15
CA SER A 159 5.69 0.31 -8.02
C SER A 159 6.08 -0.30 -9.36
N ILE A 160 7.06 -1.19 -9.29
CA ILE A 160 7.50 -2.06 -10.38
C ILE A 160 7.56 -3.50 -9.87
N ASP A 161 7.22 -4.46 -10.71
CA ASP A 161 7.40 -5.88 -10.42
C ASP A 161 7.75 -6.67 -11.68
N VAL A 162 8.34 -7.85 -11.49
CA VAL A 162 8.78 -8.75 -12.58
C VAL A 162 8.10 -10.09 -12.42
N SER A 163 7.60 -10.63 -13.53
CA SER A 163 6.99 -11.96 -13.53
C SER A 163 7.99 -13.03 -13.07
N PRO A 164 7.53 -14.11 -12.41
CA PRO A 164 8.42 -15.14 -11.85
C PRO A 164 9.35 -15.79 -12.91
N ASN A 165 8.90 -15.89 -14.15
CA ASN A 165 9.72 -16.40 -15.27
C ASN A 165 10.65 -15.32 -15.88
N GLY A 166 10.57 -14.08 -15.40
CA GLY A 166 11.37 -12.95 -15.86
C GLY A 166 11.03 -12.42 -17.26
N SER A 167 9.90 -12.82 -17.85
CA SER A 167 9.54 -12.42 -19.23
C SER A 167 8.71 -11.13 -19.31
N LYS A 168 8.09 -10.71 -18.22
CA LYS A 168 7.23 -9.52 -18.18
C LYS A 168 7.65 -8.58 -17.06
N ILE A 169 7.50 -7.28 -17.30
CA ILE A 169 7.65 -6.21 -16.31
C ILE A 169 6.30 -5.52 -16.19
N ALA A 170 5.82 -5.34 -14.98
CA ALA A 170 4.64 -4.52 -14.70
C ALA A 170 5.05 -3.21 -14.02
N VAL A 171 4.43 -2.12 -14.42
CA VAL A 171 4.70 -0.76 -13.92
C VAL A 171 3.38 -0.10 -13.53
N ALA A 172 3.29 0.39 -12.31
CA ALA A 172 2.12 1.11 -11.82
C ALA A 172 2.07 2.52 -12.42
N GLY A 173 0.91 2.88 -12.98
CA GLY A 173 0.62 4.20 -13.55
C GLY A 173 -0.60 4.86 -12.91
N PHE A 174 -1.12 5.87 -13.58
CA PHE A 174 -2.35 6.56 -13.19
C PHE A 174 -3.56 5.83 -13.81
N HIS A 175 -4.44 5.27 -12.98
CA HIS A 175 -5.57 4.42 -13.36
C HIS A 175 -5.21 3.12 -14.10
N GLU A 176 -3.95 2.79 -14.25
CA GLU A 176 -3.55 1.63 -15.03
C GLU A 176 -2.28 0.95 -14.50
N VAL A 177 -2.12 -0.30 -14.89
CA VAL A 177 -0.83 -0.97 -14.87
C VAL A 177 -0.40 -1.25 -16.31
N VAL A 178 0.80 -0.82 -16.67
CA VAL A 178 1.41 -1.12 -17.97
C VAL A 178 2.23 -2.38 -17.83
N VAL A 179 2.00 -3.35 -18.69
CA VAL A 179 2.79 -4.59 -18.76
C VAL A 179 3.67 -4.54 -20.01
N LEU A 180 4.96 -4.74 -19.79
CA LEU A 180 6.00 -4.71 -20.83
C LEU A 180 6.61 -6.11 -21.02
N ASP A 181 7.07 -6.39 -22.21
CA ASP A 181 8.01 -7.48 -22.46
C ASP A 181 9.37 -7.13 -21.85
N ALA A 182 9.95 -8.04 -21.09
CA ALA A 182 11.18 -7.75 -20.34
C ALA A 182 12.44 -7.71 -21.22
N GLU A 183 12.40 -8.27 -22.43
CA GLU A 183 13.54 -8.32 -23.36
C GLU A 183 13.50 -7.14 -24.34
N SER A 184 12.36 -6.91 -24.98
CA SER A 184 12.19 -5.83 -25.96
C SER A 184 11.84 -4.48 -25.36
N GLY A 185 11.26 -4.45 -24.14
CA GLY A 185 10.68 -3.26 -23.52
C GLY A 185 9.37 -2.82 -24.17
N GLU A 186 8.84 -3.59 -25.13
CA GLU A 186 7.59 -3.26 -25.79
C GLU A 186 6.40 -3.47 -24.86
N ARG A 187 5.38 -2.63 -25.01
CA ARG A 187 4.15 -2.73 -24.24
C ARG A 187 3.30 -3.91 -24.71
N ILE A 188 3.04 -4.87 -23.81
CA ILE A 188 2.18 -6.03 -24.04
C ILE A 188 0.73 -5.70 -23.72
N ALA A 189 0.48 -5.00 -22.60
CA ALA A 189 -0.88 -4.70 -22.16
C ALA A 189 -0.97 -3.37 -21.37
N ARG A 190 -2.18 -2.80 -21.35
CA ARG A 190 -2.62 -1.73 -20.44
C ARG A 190 -3.81 -2.28 -19.66
N LEU A 191 -3.65 -2.43 -18.36
CA LEU A 191 -4.68 -2.91 -17.45
C LEU A 191 -5.30 -1.68 -16.76
N VAL A 192 -6.36 -1.15 -17.37
CA VAL A 192 -6.99 0.12 -16.95
C VAL A 192 -8.09 -0.18 -15.94
N GLY A 193 -7.97 0.37 -14.73
CA GLY A 193 -8.88 0.16 -13.61
C GLY A 193 -9.42 1.45 -13.01
N MET A 194 -10.24 1.33 -11.97
CA MET A 194 -10.92 2.47 -11.36
C MET A 194 -10.01 3.28 -10.44
N SER A 195 -9.03 2.66 -9.79
CA SER A 195 -8.15 3.37 -8.85
C SER A 195 -7.24 4.37 -9.54
N PRO A 196 -7.35 5.68 -9.24
CA PRO A 196 -6.49 6.70 -9.85
C PRO A 196 -5.04 6.54 -9.42
N ARG A 197 -4.80 6.07 -8.21
CA ARG A 197 -3.47 5.85 -7.67
C ARG A 197 -3.27 4.38 -7.36
N ILE A 198 -2.29 3.77 -8.01
CA ILE A 198 -1.85 2.40 -7.75
C ILE A 198 -0.55 2.47 -6.96
N ASN A 199 -0.58 2.04 -5.71
CA ASN A 199 0.55 2.14 -4.79
C ASN A 199 1.49 0.93 -4.88
N THR A 200 0.94 -0.28 -5.12
CA THR A 200 1.75 -1.50 -5.19
C THR A 200 1.12 -2.49 -6.16
N ILE A 201 1.98 -3.15 -6.94
CA ILE A 201 1.62 -4.22 -7.86
C ILE A 201 2.50 -5.44 -7.59
N ARG A 202 1.95 -6.65 -7.78
CA ARG A 202 2.71 -7.92 -7.69
C ARG A 202 2.15 -8.97 -8.64
N PHE A 203 3.03 -9.62 -9.39
CA PHE A 203 2.67 -10.84 -10.11
C PHE A 203 2.34 -11.96 -9.13
N SER A 204 1.37 -12.81 -9.49
CA SER A 204 1.13 -14.06 -8.78
C SER A 204 2.31 -15.02 -8.93
N PRO A 205 2.49 -15.99 -8.01
CA PRO A 205 3.61 -16.93 -8.07
C PRO A 205 3.67 -17.76 -9.36
N ASP A 206 2.54 -18.01 -10.00
CA ASP A 206 2.44 -18.70 -11.31
C ASP A 206 2.63 -17.75 -12.51
N GLY A 207 2.71 -16.43 -12.27
CA GLY A 207 2.85 -15.41 -13.30
C GLY A 207 1.63 -15.18 -14.20
N LYS A 208 0.48 -15.81 -13.90
CA LYS A 208 -0.74 -15.71 -14.72
C LYS A 208 -1.65 -14.56 -14.31
N ARG A 209 -1.50 -14.07 -13.09
CA ARG A 209 -2.30 -12.97 -12.55
C ARG A 209 -1.41 -11.83 -12.06
N LEU A 210 -1.99 -10.65 -11.98
CA LEU A 210 -1.36 -9.48 -11.39
C LEU A 210 -2.32 -8.86 -10.37
N ALA A 211 -1.83 -8.64 -9.15
CA ALA A 211 -2.53 -7.86 -8.16
C ALA A 211 -2.08 -6.41 -8.20
N ALA A 212 -3.03 -5.48 -8.09
CA ALA A 212 -2.78 -4.07 -7.91
C ALA A 212 -3.60 -3.55 -6.72
N VAL A 213 -2.98 -2.76 -5.85
CA VAL A 213 -3.66 -2.12 -4.74
C VAL A 213 -3.36 -0.63 -4.72
N GLY A 214 -4.36 0.14 -4.32
CA GLY A 214 -4.27 1.58 -4.30
C GLY A 214 -5.59 2.21 -3.87
N GLY A 215 -6.04 3.22 -4.58
CA GLY A 215 -7.32 3.85 -4.34
C GLY A 215 -7.29 5.36 -4.43
N THR A 216 -8.29 5.99 -3.85
CA THR A 216 -8.41 7.44 -3.69
C THR A 216 -8.30 7.73 -2.19
N PRO A 217 -7.31 8.54 -1.74
CA PRO A 217 -7.18 8.90 -0.34
C PRO A 217 -8.48 9.47 0.24
N ALA A 218 -8.83 9.04 1.47
CA ALA A 218 -10.03 9.42 2.21
C ALA A 218 -11.36 9.12 1.48
N VAL A 219 -11.36 8.31 0.42
CA VAL A 219 -12.55 7.91 -0.33
C VAL A 219 -12.65 6.40 -0.45
N ARG A 220 -11.60 5.74 -0.99
CA ARG A 220 -11.66 4.31 -1.29
C ARG A 220 -10.29 3.67 -1.40
N GLY A 221 -10.11 2.51 -0.79
CA GLY A 221 -9.00 1.60 -1.04
C GLY A 221 -9.48 0.37 -1.81
N GLU A 222 -8.83 0.08 -2.93
CA GLU A 222 -9.23 -0.95 -3.87
C GLU A 222 -8.15 -2.00 -4.08
N VAL A 223 -8.58 -3.27 -4.10
CA VAL A 223 -7.80 -4.41 -4.57
C VAL A 223 -8.29 -4.80 -5.94
N GLN A 224 -7.38 -4.96 -6.89
CA GLN A 224 -7.62 -5.45 -8.23
C GLN A 224 -6.81 -6.71 -8.47
N ILE A 225 -7.40 -7.72 -9.10
CA ILE A 225 -6.70 -8.91 -9.62
C ILE A 225 -7.01 -9.03 -11.11
N TRP A 226 -5.96 -9.02 -11.91
CA TRP A 226 -6.02 -9.10 -13.36
C TRP A 226 -5.59 -10.46 -13.86
N ASN A 227 -6.30 -11.03 -14.81
CA ASN A 227 -5.88 -12.17 -15.60
C ASN A 227 -4.98 -11.69 -16.73
N LEU A 228 -3.73 -12.16 -16.81
CA LEU A 228 -2.75 -11.72 -17.80
C LEU A 228 -2.77 -12.52 -19.11
N GLU A 229 -3.60 -13.54 -19.21
CA GLU A 229 -3.85 -14.26 -20.47
C GLU A 229 -4.95 -13.57 -21.29
N THR A 230 -5.99 -13.06 -20.61
CA THR A 230 -7.12 -12.36 -21.24
C THR A 230 -7.03 -10.83 -21.12
N ASN A 231 -6.16 -10.32 -20.23
CA ASN A 231 -6.05 -8.91 -19.81
C ASN A 231 -7.35 -8.37 -19.19
N GLU A 232 -8.16 -9.23 -18.59
CA GLU A 232 -9.42 -8.87 -17.95
C GLU A 232 -9.27 -8.71 -16.44
N LEU A 233 -10.06 -7.81 -15.87
CA LEU A 233 -10.18 -7.61 -14.44
C LEU A 233 -11.01 -8.76 -13.84
N SER A 234 -10.34 -9.69 -13.15
CA SER A 234 -11.00 -10.84 -12.52
C SER A 234 -11.66 -10.49 -11.19
N LEU A 235 -11.07 -9.56 -10.45
CA LEU A 235 -11.58 -9.08 -9.17
C LEU A 235 -11.30 -7.59 -9.02
N SER A 236 -12.33 -6.84 -8.65
CA SER A 236 -12.21 -5.46 -8.14
C SER A 236 -13.04 -5.35 -6.87
N ARG A 237 -12.41 -4.99 -5.75
CA ARG A 237 -13.08 -4.86 -4.47
C ARG A 237 -12.59 -3.65 -3.70
N ALA A 238 -13.52 -2.77 -3.33
CA ALA A 238 -13.29 -1.74 -2.32
C ALA A 238 -13.33 -2.39 -0.93
N VAL A 239 -12.29 -2.19 -0.13
CA VAL A 239 -12.13 -2.86 1.18
C VAL A 239 -11.93 -1.89 2.34
N THR A 240 -11.72 -0.62 2.04
CA THR A 240 -11.54 0.45 3.03
C THR A 240 -11.86 1.79 2.40
N TYR A 241 -12.06 2.81 3.24
CA TYR A 241 -12.32 4.20 2.83
C TYR A 241 -11.06 5.00 2.54
N ASP A 242 -9.89 4.41 2.62
CA ASP A 242 -8.61 5.06 2.32
C ASP A 242 -7.69 4.11 1.56
N SER A 243 -6.61 4.65 1.03
CA SER A 243 -5.69 3.95 0.12
C SER A 243 -5.08 2.70 0.72
N LEU A 244 -4.92 1.68 -0.10
CA LEU A 244 -4.18 0.47 0.22
C LEU A 244 -2.69 0.62 -0.12
N CYS A 245 -1.87 -0.06 0.64
CA CYS A 245 -0.42 -0.13 0.49
C CYS A 245 0.05 -1.58 0.55
N GLY A 246 1.22 -1.85 0.01
CA GLY A 246 1.95 -3.10 0.12
C GLY A 246 1.09 -4.35 -0.10
N VAL A 247 1.26 -5.02 -1.22
CA VAL A 247 0.52 -6.24 -1.54
C VAL A 247 1.46 -7.42 -1.69
N SER A 248 1.04 -8.59 -1.21
CA SER A 248 1.76 -9.85 -1.34
C SER A 248 0.83 -11.04 -1.58
N TRP A 249 1.27 -11.96 -2.41
CA TRP A 249 0.60 -13.23 -2.65
C TRP A 249 1.09 -14.29 -1.68
N ALA A 250 0.18 -15.17 -1.26
CA ALA A 250 0.59 -16.45 -0.68
C ALA A 250 1.32 -17.29 -1.73
N PRO A 251 2.27 -18.17 -1.36
CA PRO A 251 3.07 -18.94 -2.32
C PRO A 251 2.25 -19.82 -3.26
N ASP A 252 1.07 -20.28 -2.83
CA ASP A 252 0.13 -21.06 -3.63
C ASP A 252 -0.81 -20.20 -4.51
N GLY A 253 -0.74 -18.87 -4.38
CA GLY A 253 -1.59 -17.94 -5.11
C GLY A 253 -3.05 -17.87 -4.66
N SER A 254 -3.43 -18.59 -3.58
CA SER A 254 -4.82 -18.65 -3.08
C SER A 254 -5.23 -17.43 -2.26
N LYS A 255 -4.27 -16.71 -1.67
CA LYS A 255 -4.50 -15.58 -0.78
C LYS A 255 -3.70 -14.37 -1.21
N LEU A 256 -4.24 -13.19 -0.93
CA LEU A 256 -3.60 -11.90 -1.17
C LEU A 256 -3.67 -11.06 0.11
N ALA A 257 -2.52 -10.69 0.67
CA ALA A 257 -2.44 -9.80 1.83
C ALA A 257 -2.02 -8.40 1.41
N PHE A 258 -2.52 -7.40 2.12
CA PHE A 258 -2.19 -5.99 1.90
C PHE A 258 -2.33 -5.17 3.18
N GLY A 259 -1.63 -4.06 3.21
CA GLY A 259 -1.74 -3.05 4.26
C GLY A 259 -2.66 -1.91 3.85
N ALA A 260 -3.04 -1.10 4.82
CA ALA A 260 -3.85 0.08 4.58
C ALA A 260 -3.44 1.24 5.49
N THR A 261 -3.89 2.44 5.14
CA THR A 261 -3.67 3.67 5.92
C THR A 261 -4.55 3.76 7.16
N ASP A 262 -5.50 2.83 7.34
CA ASP A 262 -6.31 2.66 8.53
C ASP A 262 -5.66 1.77 9.62
N ASN A 263 -4.35 1.48 9.48
CA ASN A 263 -3.53 0.71 10.43
C ASN A 263 -3.84 -0.80 10.47
N VAL A 264 -4.65 -1.29 9.53
CA VAL A 264 -5.10 -2.69 9.48
C VAL A 264 -4.35 -3.47 8.41
N VAL A 265 -3.97 -4.68 8.75
CA VAL A 265 -3.54 -5.71 7.81
C VAL A 265 -4.74 -6.55 7.40
N ARG A 266 -4.93 -6.76 6.12
CA ARG A 266 -6.01 -7.59 5.58
C ARG A 266 -5.45 -8.66 4.67
N ALA A 267 -6.21 -9.76 4.55
CA ALA A 267 -6.02 -10.70 3.45
C ALA A 267 -7.39 -11.13 2.91
N ILE A 268 -7.40 -11.45 1.62
CA ILE A 268 -8.56 -11.97 0.91
C ILE A 268 -8.25 -13.32 0.26
N ASP A 269 -9.27 -14.15 0.09
CA ASP A 269 -9.24 -15.25 -0.87
C ASP A 269 -9.26 -14.68 -2.30
N THR A 270 -8.37 -15.16 -3.16
CA THR A 270 -8.19 -14.57 -4.49
C THR A 270 -9.23 -15.00 -5.52
N THR A 271 -10.07 -15.98 -5.19
CA THR A 271 -11.14 -16.48 -6.06
C THR A 271 -12.46 -15.82 -5.72
N SER A 272 -12.85 -15.82 -4.44
CA SER A 272 -14.11 -15.24 -3.98
C SER A 272 -14.01 -13.74 -3.69
N GLY A 273 -12.81 -13.22 -3.41
CA GLY A 273 -12.59 -11.88 -2.90
C GLY A 273 -13.02 -11.70 -1.44
N GLU A 274 -13.43 -12.76 -0.73
CA GLU A 274 -13.82 -12.69 0.67
C GLU A 274 -12.63 -12.37 1.56
N GLN A 275 -12.88 -11.52 2.57
CA GLN A 275 -11.86 -11.19 3.57
C GLN A 275 -11.67 -12.35 4.52
N ILE A 276 -10.43 -12.83 4.63
CA ILE A 276 -10.01 -13.96 5.46
C ILE A 276 -9.05 -13.55 6.57
N LEU A 277 -8.66 -12.30 6.63
CA LEU A 277 -7.84 -11.71 7.69
C LEU A 277 -8.21 -10.24 7.87
N PHE A 278 -8.46 -9.86 9.13
CA PHE A 278 -8.61 -8.48 9.57
C PHE A 278 -7.85 -8.29 10.90
N GLN A 279 -6.67 -7.68 10.86
CA GLN A 279 -5.84 -7.53 12.04
C GLN A 279 -5.40 -6.08 12.25
N GLY A 280 -6.00 -5.41 13.24
CA GLY A 280 -5.72 -4.04 13.65
C GLY A 280 -4.58 -3.90 14.65
N ALA A 281 -3.49 -4.63 14.47
CA ALA A 281 -2.39 -4.66 15.45
C ALA A 281 -1.42 -3.47 15.34
N HIS A 282 -1.43 -2.71 14.24
CA HIS A 282 -0.55 -1.55 14.05
C HIS A 282 -1.15 -0.24 14.62
N ASN A 283 -0.27 0.70 14.94
CA ASN A 283 -0.65 2.02 15.46
C ASN A 283 -0.47 3.13 14.41
N ASP A 284 -0.03 2.80 13.20
CA ASP A 284 0.14 3.72 12.08
C ASP A 284 0.09 2.92 10.77
N TRP A 285 0.11 3.60 9.63
CA TRP A 285 -0.05 3.05 8.28
C TRP A 285 0.78 1.80 8.04
N VAL A 286 0.12 0.73 7.62
CA VAL A 286 0.76 -0.50 7.17
C VAL A 286 1.26 -0.29 5.75
N ARG A 287 2.59 -0.31 5.57
CA ARG A 287 3.26 0.09 4.34
C ARG A 287 3.53 -1.03 3.36
N ASP A 288 3.86 -2.21 3.86
CA ASP A 288 4.17 -3.38 3.01
C ASP A 288 3.85 -4.68 3.76
N THR A 289 3.60 -5.74 3.00
CA THR A 289 3.32 -7.08 3.51
C THR A 289 4.16 -8.14 2.79
N ALA A 290 4.34 -9.28 3.43
CA ALA A 290 4.91 -10.47 2.83
C ALA A 290 4.31 -11.72 3.49
N PHE A 291 4.13 -12.81 2.74
CA PHE A 291 3.81 -14.12 3.31
C PHE A 291 5.08 -14.86 3.73
N THR A 292 4.96 -15.73 4.73
CA THR A 292 5.96 -16.77 5.01
C THR A 292 6.00 -17.80 3.88
N PRO A 293 7.12 -18.52 3.69
CA PRO A 293 7.24 -19.52 2.61
C PRO A 293 6.19 -20.63 2.66
N ASP A 294 5.62 -20.93 3.84
CA ASP A 294 4.54 -21.91 4.02
C ASP A 294 3.13 -21.33 3.78
N GLY A 295 3.01 -20.02 3.52
CA GLY A 295 1.74 -19.32 3.26
C GLY A 295 0.80 -19.23 4.47
N LYS A 296 1.25 -19.58 5.68
CA LYS A 296 0.39 -19.60 6.88
C LYS A 296 0.34 -18.27 7.61
N HIS A 297 1.39 -17.45 7.47
CA HIS A 297 1.50 -16.21 8.21
C HIS A 297 1.73 -15.03 7.26
N VAL A 298 1.20 -13.89 7.66
CA VAL A 298 1.47 -12.58 7.06
C VAL A 298 2.44 -11.82 7.94
N ILE A 299 3.46 -11.27 7.32
CA ILE A 299 4.42 -10.34 7.88
C ILE A 299 4.02 -8.96 7.41
N SER A 300 3.92 -8.00 8.31
CA SER A 300 3.55 -6.61 8.00
C SER A 300 4.52 -5.61 8.58
N VAL A 301 4.82 -4.55 7.85
CA VAL A 301 5.66 -3.44 8.30
C VAL A 301 4.90 -2.12 8.24
N ALA A 302 5.10 -1.27 9.23
CA ALA A 302 4.34 -0.03 9.36
C ALA A 302 5.18 1.17 9.80
N ARG A 303 4.57 2.35 9.70
CA ARG A 303 5.16 3.61 10.19
C ARG A 303 5.30 3.65 11.71
N ASP A 304 4.58 2.81 12.45
CA ASP A 304 4.70 2.62 13.89
C ASP A 304 6.03 1.96 14.33
N MET A 305 6.98 1.81 13.40
CA MET A 305 8.31 1.22 13.62
C MET A 305 8.28 -0.28 13.92
N SER A 306 7.17 -0.96 13.71
CA SER A 306 7.06 -2.39 14.01
C SER A 306 6.99 -3.25 12.74
N CYS A 307 7.56 -4.46 12.84
CA CYS A 307 7.33 -5.56 11.92
C CYS A 307 6.62 -6.66 12.70
N LYS A 308 5.43 -7.04 12.25
CA LYS A 308 4.53 -7.97 12.95
C LYS A 308 4.30 -9.25 12.17
N LEU A 309 4.07 -10.33 12.91
CA LEU A 309 3.74 -11.65 12.41
C LEU A 309 2.32 -11.99 12.83
N THR A 310 1.48 -12.34 11.87
CA THR A 310 0.07 -12.70 12.08
C THR A 310 -0.23 -14.03 11.40
N GLU A 311 -0.88 -14.97 12.10
CA GLU A 311 -1.39 -16.21 11.54
C GLU A 311 -2.69 -15.94 10.79
N VAL A 312 -2.80 -16.39 9.54
CA VAL A 312 -3.94 -16.04 8.68
C VAL A 312 -5.20 -16.80 9.09
N GLU A 313 -5.08 -18.10 9.37
CA GLU A 313 -6.23 -18.98 9.65
C GLU A 313 -7.00 -18.58 10.93
N THR A 314 -6.27 -18.17 11.96
CA THR A 314 -6.85 -17.80 13.26
C THR A 314 -6.95 -16.29 13.47
N GLU A 315 -6.47 -15.49 12.53
CA GLU A 315 -6.34 -14.04 12.62
C GLU A 315 -5.51 -13.57 13.83
N ARG A 316 -4.72 -14.48 14.40
CA ARG A 316 -4.01 -14.24 15.66
C ARG A 316 -2.70 -13.51 15.43
N PHE A 317 -2.49 -12.42 16.16
CA PHE A 317 -1.17 -11.83 16.31
C PHE A 317 -0.22 -12.81 17.03
N ILE A 318 0.93 -13.13 16.40
CA ILE A 318 1.91 -14.08 16.93
C ILE A 318 3.03 -13.36 17.67
N ASP A 319 3.74 -12.44 17.01
CA ASP A 319 4.87 -11.73 17.62
C ASP A 319 5.21 -10.44 16.87
N ASN A 320 5.98 -9.55 17.52
CA ASN A 320 6.75 -8.52 16.85
C ASN A 320 8.11 -9.12 16.46
N ILE A 321 8.42 -9.11 15.17
CA ILE A 321 9.69 -9.59 14.64
C ILE A 321 10.83 -8.65 15.03
N THR A 322 10.57 -7.34 14.95
CA THR A 322 11.51 -6.28 15.37
C THR A 322 11.36 -5.96 16.86
N SER A 323 12.36 -5.35 17.45
CA SER A 323 12.23 -4.78 18.79
C SER A 323 11.21 -3.65 18.79
N ILE A 324 10.33 -3.64 19.80
CA ILE A 324 9.31 -2.61 20.03
C ILE A 324 9.75 -1.55 21.04
N THR A 325 10.98 -1.61 21.51
CA THR A 325 11.49 -0.63 22.48
C THR A 325 11.63 0.74 21.83
N PRO A 326 11.15 1.83 22.44
CA PRO A 326 11.38 3.18 21.95
C PRO A 326 12.87 3.42 21.67
N GLY A 327 13.21 3.92 20.49
CA GLY A 327 14.58 4.14 20.04
C GLY A 327 15.32 2.92 19.50
N ALA A 328 14.76 1.73 19.54
CA ALA A 328 15.36 0.54 18.90
C ALA A 328 15.39 0.65 17.38
N LEU A 329 14.38 1.31 16.81
CA LEU A 329 14.33 1.73 15.40
C LEU A 329 14.19 3.25 15.33
N SER A 330 14.86 3.86 14.36
CA SER A 330 14.82 5.31 14.13
C SER A 330 13.89 5.63 12.97
N GLY A 331 12.59 5.55 13.22
CA GLY A 331 11.54 5.83 12.24
C GLY A 331 10.86 4.59 11.67
N GLY A 332 9.81 4.83 10.90
CA GLY A 332 8.92 3.79 10.37
C GLY A 332 9.59 2.87 9.34
N LEU A 333 9.03 1.68 9.22
CA LEU A 333 9.40 0.71 8.19
C LEU A 333 8.59 0.97 6.91
N SER A 334 9.20 0.76 5.74
CA SER A 334 8.61 1.07 4.45
C SER A 334 8.45 -0.14 3.53
N SER A 335 9.32 -1.12 3.62
CA SER A 335 9.31 -2.26 2.69
C SER A 335 9.81 -3.52 3.36
N VAL A 336 9.22 -4.66 3.00
CA VAL A 336 9.61 -6.00 3.46
C VAL A 336 9.57 -7.00 2.31
N LYS A 337 10.54 -7.91 2.29
CA LYS A 337 10.56 -9.08 1.40
C LYS A 337 10.86 -10.34 2.20
N SER A 338 10.11 -11.40 1.94
CA SER A 338 10.35 -12.73 2.51
C SER A 338 11.35 -13.49 1.65
N HIS A 339 12.27 -14.22 2.31
CA HIS A 339 13.10 -15.20 1.61
C HIS A 339 12.21 -16.31 1.04
N PRO A 340 12.42 -16.77 -0.20
CA PRO A 340 11.50 -17.73 -0.82
C PRO A 340 11.44 -19.09 -0.12
N GLU A 341 12.50 -19.51 0.57
CA GLU A 341 12.59 -20.85 1.20
C GLU A 341 12.83 -20.80 2.72
N ARG A 342 13.47 -19.74 3.23
CA ARG A 342 13.84 -19.63 4.65
C ARG A 342 12.89 -18.70 5.39
N ASN A 343 12.65 -19.00 6.66
CA ASN A 343 11.90 -18.10 7.55
C ASN A 343 12.75 -16.87 7.93
N GLU A 344 13.15 -16.11 6.93
CA GLU A 344 13.91 -14.88 7.02
C GLU A 344 13.24 -13.77 6.19
N ILE A 345 13.38 -12.53 6.65
CA ILE A 345 12.88 -11.35 5.96
C ILE A 345 13.97 -10.31 5.82
N PHE A 346 13.86 -9.53 4.75
CA PHE A 346 14.68 -8.36 4.48
C PHE A 346 13.80 -7.11 4.59
N VAL A 347 14.20 -6.18 5.44
CA VAL A 347 13.40 -5.02 5.83
C VAL A 347 14.20 -3.75 5.67
N GLY A 348 13.56 -2.68 5.20
CA GLY A 348 14.11 -1.33 5.11
C GLY A 348 13.14 -0.27 5.60
N GLY A 349 13.66 0.89 6.00
CA GLY A 349 12.83 1.97 6.52
C GLY A 349 13.58 3.30 6.66
N ALA A 350 13.05 4.16 7.51
CA ALA A 350 13.47 5.55 7.64
C ALA A 350 14.86 5.74 8.24
N ASP A 351 15.42 4.73 8.91
CA ASP A 351 16.76 4.80 9.49
C ASP A 351 17.90 4.57 8.47
N GLY A 352 17.57 4.29 7.20
CA GLY A 352 18.55 4.06 6.14
C GLY A 352 19.32 2.74 6.26
N ILE A 353 19.00 1.89 7.23
CA ILE A 353 19.70 0.63 7.48
C ILE A 353 18.79 -0.55 7.08
N ALA A 354 19.15 -1.23 6.00
CA ALA A 354 18.49 -2.48 5.64
C ALA A 354 18.93 -3.60 6.60
N LYS A 355 17.98 -4.44 7.01
CA LYS A 355 18.19 -5.46 8.04
C LYS A 355 17.58 -6.78 7.62
N VAL A 356 18.22 -7.88 8.02
CA VAL A 356 17.68 -9.23 7.88
C VAL A 356 17.27 -9.73 9.26
N TYR A 357 16.05 -10.27 9.36
CA TYR A 357 15.50 -10.84 10.58
C TYR A 357 15.05 -12.28 10.35
N ARG A 358 15.11 -13.12 11.41
CA ARG A 358 14.32 -14.35 11.46
C ARG A 358 12.86 -14.02 11.68
N VAL A 359 11.97 -14.76 11.02
CA VAL A 359 10.52 -14.62 11.21
C VAL A 359 10.12 -15.15 12.59
N PHE A 360 10.56 -16.36 12.93
CA PHE A 360 10.17 -17.00 14.18
C PHE A 360 11.27 -16.86 15.25
N ARG A 361 10.84 -16.49 16.42
CA ARG A 361 11.68 -16.33 17.60
C ARG A 361 12.20 -17.68 18.09
N GLN A 362 13.50 -17.71 18.43
CA GLN A 362 14.18 -18.90 18.95
C GLN A 362 14.40 -18.88 20.47
N THR A 363 14.10 -17.78 21.13
CA THR A 363 14.30 -17.56 22.57
C THR A 363 13.05 -17.01 23.20
N ALA A 364 12.89 -17.18 24.53
CA ALA A 364 11.79 -16.54 25.25
C ALA A 364 11.82 -15.01 25.05
N ARG A 365 10.64 -14.43 24.84
CA ARG A 365 10.49 -12.99 24.60
C ARG A 365 10.88 -12.18 25.82
N LYS A 366 11.69 -11.15 25.60
CA LYS A 366 12.00 -10.10 26.59
C LYS A 366 11.74 -8.75 25.97
N ILE A 367 11.13 -7.85 26.74
CA ILE A 367 10.91 -6.47 26.26
C ILE A 367 12.27 -5.83 26.00
N GLY A 368 12.46 -5.26 24.82
CA GLY A 368 13.67 -4.57 24.41
C GLY A 368 14.81 -5.49 23.94
N ASP A 369 14.54 -6.78 23.66
CA ASP A 369 15.50 -7.59 22.94
C ASP A 369 15.40 -7.39 21.41
N ASP A 370 16.42 -7.81 20.70
CA ASP A 370 16.52 -7.84 19.24
C ASP A 370 16.86 -9.27 18.74
N ALA A 371 16.31 -10.26 19.42
CA ALA A 371 16.67 -11.67 19.27
C ALA A 371 16.47 -12.24 17.86
N ASN A 372 15.61 -11.60 17.04
CA ASN A 372 15.37 -12.02 15.67
C ASN A 372 16.33 -11.39 14.64
N LEU A 373 17.11 -10.37 15.03
CA LEU A 373 18.03 -9.68 14.11
C LEU A 373 19.20 -10.60 13.70
N VAL A 374 19.40 -10.76 12.39
CA VAL A 374 20.44 -11.62 11.79
C VAL A 374 21.61 -10.78 11.31
N ARG A 375 21.34 -9.71 10.53
CA ARG A 375 22.37 -8.81 9.96
C ARG A 375 21.85 -7.39 9.85
N LYS A 376 22.78 -6.45 9.97
CA LYS A 376 22.60 -5.05 9.60
C LYS A 376 23.49 -4.75 8.40
N LEU A 377 22.91 -4.28 7.32
CA LEU A 377 23.68 -3.88 6.16
C LEU A 377 24.20 -2.44 6.32
N PRO A 378 25.30 -2.06 5.63
CA PRO A 378 25.81 -0.70 5.68
C PRO A 378 24.75 0.33 5.33
N ALA A 379 24.64 1.39 6.13
CA ALA A 379 23.64 2.42 5.99
C ALA A 379 23.70 3.12 4.62
N LEU A 380 22.54 3.34 4.02
CA LEU A 380 22.33 4.19 2.87
C LEU A 380 22.01 5.62 3.34
N PRO A 381 22.30 6.65 2.54
CA PRO A 381 21.85 8.00 2.84
C PRO A 381 20.33 8.09 2.70
N GLY A 382 19.69 8.67 3.73
CA GLY A 382 18.26 8.91 3.71
C GLY A 382 17.39 7.70 4.03
N ARG A 383 16.17 7.73 3.52
CA ARG A 383 15.09 6.79 3.82
C ARG A 383 15.07 5.67 2.78
N ILE A 384 15.14 4.42 3.22
CA ILE A 384 14.93 3.29 2.32
C ILE A 384 13.45 3.26 1.92
N SER A 385 13.19 3.37 0.63
CA SER A 385 11.88 3.29 0.02
C SER A 385 11.48 1.85 -0.32
N SER A 386 12.45 1.06 -0.81
CA SER A 386 12.20 -0.30 -1.30
C SER A 386 13.39 -1.21 -1.05
N VAL A 387 13.09 -2.49 -0.75
CA VAL A 387 14.05 -3.58 -0.68
C VAL A 387 13.64 -4.70 -1.62
N ALA A 388 14.62 -5.48 -2.10
CA ALA A 388 14.38 -6.62 -2.98
C ALA A 388 15.32 -7.79 -2.65
N ILE A 389 14.82 -9.01 -2.86
CA ILE A 389 15.59 -10.26 -2.85
C ILE A 389 15.58 -10.81 -4.27
N SER A 390 16.72 -11.25 -4.78
CA SER A 390 16.78 -11.87 -6.12
C SER A 390 16.01 -13.21 -6.13
N PRO A 391 15.44 -13.61 -7.29
CA PRO A 391 14.67 -14.86 -7.38
C PRO A 391 15.42 -16.12 -6.94
N ASP A 392 16.75 -16.15 -7.14
CA ASP A 392 17.64 -17.22 -6.68
C ASP A 392 18.09 -17.05 -5.23
N ALA A 393 17.58 -16.06 -4.51
CA ALA A 393 17.91 -15.71 -3.14
C ALA A 393 19.42 -15.52 -2.87
N THR A 394 20.20 -15.15 -3.88
CA THR A 394 21.67 -14.95 -3.73
C THR A 394 22.05 -13.48 -3.55
N ARG A 395 21.11 -12.54 -3.77
CA ARG A 395 21.33 -11.10 -3.67
C ARG A 395 20.23 -10.37 -2.92
N LEU A 396 20.65 -9.33 -2.22
CA LEU A 396 19.79 -8.34 -1.58
C LEU A 396 20.04 -6.99 -2.23
N ALA A 397 18.98 -6.20 -2.43
CA ALA A 397 19.11 -4.83 -2.89
C ALA A 397 18.25 -3.90 -2.04
N ALA A 398 18.73 -2.69 -1.78
CA ALA A 398 17.97 -1.62 -1.15
C ALA A 398 18.19 -0.31 -1.89
N ALA A 399 17.14 0.49 -1.98
CA ALA A 399 17.17 1.85 -2.54
C ALA A 399 16.74 2.86 -1.47
N ALA A 400 17.50 3.93 -1.34
CA ALA A 400 17.18 5.04 -0.44
C ALA A 400 17.29 6.37 -1.16
N THR A 401 16.49 7.34 -0.72
CA THR A 401 16.48 8.70 -1.29
C THR A 401 16.68 9.74 -0.20
N LEU A 402 17.54 10.73 -0.46
CA LEU A 402 17.77 11.90 0.36
C LEU A 402 17.94 13.13 -0.53
N ASP A 403 17.15 14.17 -0.31
CA ASP A 403 17.27 15.48 -0.99
C ASP A 403 17.36 15.37 -2.53
N GLY A 404 16.48 14.55 -3.13
CA GLY A 404 16.42 14.33 -4.58
C GLY A 404 17.50 13.42 -5.14
N LYS A 405 18.39 12.88 -4.31
CA LYS A 405 19.40 11.91 -4.71
C LYS A 405 19.07 10.53 -4.20
N SER A 406 19.13 9.55 -5.07
CA SER A 406 18.90 8.15 -4.71
C SER A 406 20.20 7.35 -4.76
N GLU A 407 20.37 6.50 -3.77
CA GLU A 407 21.47 5.52 -3.72
C GLU A 407 20.88 4.12 -3.67
N ILE A 408 21.39 3.24 -4.52
CA ILE A 408 21.02 1.84 -4.59
C ILE A 408 22.25 0.99 -4.32
N ARG A 409 22.10 0.01 -3.42
CA ARG A 409 23.17 -0.96 -3.14
C ARG A 409 22.67 -2.38 -3.30
N VAL A 410 23.57 -3.23 -3.78
CA VAL A 410 23.33 -4.66 -3.92
C VAL A 410 24.39 -5.42 -3.14
N TRP A 411 23.95 -6.38 -2.33
CA TRP A 411 24.83 -7.23 -1.53
C TRP A 411 24.64 -8.69 -1.85
N LYS A 412 25.66 -9.48 -1.61
CA LYS A 412 25.60 -10.93 -1.66
C LYS A 412 24.80 -11.47 -0.44
N TYR A 413 23.89 -12.41 -0.69
CA TYR A 413 23.10 -13.04 0.35
C TYR A 413 23.58 -14.49 0.58
N ASP A 414 24.75 -14.65 1.18
CA ASP A 414 25.41 -15.94 1.45
C ASP A 414 25.74 -16.17 2.92
N PHE A 415 25.28 -15.30 3.81
CA PHE A 415 25.49 -15.46 5.25
C PHE A 415 24.40 -16.34 5.89
N SER A 416 24.81 -17.09 6.91
CA SER A 416 23.88 -17.90 7.72
C SER A 416 23.19 -17.06 8.79
N SER A 417 21.94 -17.43 9.09
CA SER A 417 21.21 -16.91 10.25
C SER A 417 21.62 -17.59 11.57
N GLU A 418 22.40 -18.66 11.50
CA GLU A 418 22.91 -19.33 12.70
C GLU A 418 23.95 -18.47 13.41
N ILE A 419 23.87 -18.46 14.73
CA ILE A 419 24.79 -17.75 15.63
C ILE A 419 25.31 -18.72 16.70
N SER A 420 26.51 -18.43 17.23
CA SER A 420 27.07 -19.22 18.33
C SER A 420 26.17 -19.17 19.56
N PRO A 421 26.22 -20.22 20.43
CA PRO A 421 25.45 -20.21 21.66
C PRO A 421 25.71 -18.99 22.55
N GLU A 422 26.93 -18.47 22.54
CA GLU A 422 27.36 -17.28 23.30
C GLU A 422 26.63 -16.03 22.76
N LEU A 423 26.71 -15.81 21.45
CA LEU A 423 26.02 -14.67 20.81
C LEU A 423 24.50 -14.76 20.95
N LYS A 424 23.93 -15.98 20.92
CA LYS A 424 22.49 -16.18 21.13
C LYS A 424 22.08 -15.75 22.55
N LYS A 425 22.89 -16.02 23.57
CA LYS A 425 22.67 -15.55 24.95
C LYS A 425 22.75 -14.03 25.04
N ILE A 426 23.71 -13.40 24.38
CA ILE A 426 23.85 -11.94 24.34
C ILE A 426 22.66 -11.32 23.62
N GLN A 427 22.27 -11.85 22.47
CA GLN A 427 21.16 -11.34 21.66
C GLN A 427 19.82 -11.42 22.43
N ALA A 428 19.63 -12.45 23.26
CA ALA A 428 18.43 -12.62 24.09
C ALA A 428 18.37 -11.69 25.32
N LYS A 429 19.44 -10.93 25.64
CA LYS A 429 19.39 -9.87 26.65
C LYS A 429 18.74 -8.62 26.09
N ARG A 430 18.03 -7.85 26.92
CA ARG A 430 17.63 -6.48 26.56
C ARG A 430 18.88 -5.66 26.22
N VAL A 431 18.76 -4.73 25.28
CA VAL A 431 19.89 -3.87 24.87
C VAL A 431 20.51 -3.13 26.05
N ALA A 432 19.69 -2.68 27.01
CA ALA A 432 20.14 -1.99 28.21
C ALA A 432 20.96 -2.88 29.19
N ASP A 433 20.70 -4.19 29.18
CA ASP A 433 21.32 -5.15 30.09
C ASP A 433 22.66 -5.70 29.56
N ARG A 434 23.06 -5.33 28.32
CA ARG A 434 24.34 -5.73 27.72
C ARG A 434 25.46 -4.82 28.16
N ASN A 435 26.60 -5.41 28.58
CA ASN A 435 27.81 -4.65 28.85
C ASN A 435 28.49 -4.18 27.54
N ALA A 436 29.55 -3.38 27.65
CA ALA A 436 30.23 -2.79 26.49
C ALA A 436 30.85 -3.85 25.55
N GLU A 437 31.44 -4.90 26.12
CA GLU A 437 32.05 -6.00 25.35
C GLU A 437 30.98 -6.82 24.61
N GLU A 438 29.89 -7.17 25.27
CA GLU A 438 28.74 -7.88 24.65
C GLU A 438 28.12 -7.07 23.50
N LYS A 439 27.97 -5.76 23.66
CA LYS A 439 27.51 -4.87 22.60
C LYS A 439 28.44 -4.88 21.40
N LYS A 440 29.75 -4.80 21.66
CA LYS A 440 30.78 -4.83 20.61
C LYS A 440 30.83 -6.17 19.86
N GLN A 441 30.78 -7.28 20.59
CA GLN A 441 30.78 -8.62 20.01
C GLN A 441 29.56 -8.83 19.12
N LEU A 442 28.37 -8.46 19.59
CA LEU A 442 27.15 -8.57 18.82
C LEU A 442 27.18 -7.66 17.59
N GLU A 443 27.60 -6.39 17.73
CA GLU A 443 27.69 -5.44 16.63
C GLU A 443 28.68 -5.92 15.55
N ASN A 444 29.84 -6.43 15.95
CA ASN A 444 30.81 -7.03 15.03
C ASN A 444 30.19 -8.21 14.25
N HIS A 445 29.42 -9.07 14.93
CA HIS A 445 28.74 -10.19 14.29
C HIS A 445 27.68 -9.70 13.31
N LEU A 446 26.83 -8.75 13.71
CA LEU A 446 25.72 -8.23 12.92
C LEU A 446 26.20 -7.53 11.63
N ASN A 447 27.40 -6.94 11.66
CA ASN A 447 28.01 -6.25 10.52
C ASN A 447 29.02 -7.13 9.75
N SER A 448 29.22 -8.39 10.17
CA SER A 448 30.21 -9.28 9.55
C SER A 448 29.66 -10.00 8.32
N LYS A 449 30.59 -10.46 7.46
CA LYS A 449 30.31 -11.27 6.27
C LYS A 449 29.28 -10.60 5.32
N ILE A 450 29.37 -9.28 5.19
CA ILE A 450 28.57 -8.52 4.25
C ILE A 450 29.46 -8.16 3.07
N THR A 451 29.13 -8.64 1.89
CA THR A 451 29.85 -8.35 0.64
C THR A 451 28.98 -7.46 -0.24
N GLU A 452 29.36 -6.21 -0.43
CA GLU A 452 28.74 -5.32 -1.40
C GLU A 452 29.18 -5.71 -2.82
N LEU A 453 28.21 -5.92 -3.71
CA LEU A 453 28.41 -6.30 -5.10
C LEU A 453 28.40 -5.11 -6.02
N SER A 454 27.50 -4.15 -5.76
CA SER A 454 27.36 -2.93 -6.56
C SER A 454 26.77 -1.81 -5.73
N LYS A 455 27.15 -0.60 -6.10
CA LYS A 455 26.63 0.66 -5.59
C LYS A 455 26.49 1.64 -6.77
N PHE A 456 25.34 2.29 -6.86
CA PHE A 456 25.10 3.34 -7.86
C PHE A 456 24.18 4.40 -7.29
N SER A 457 24.30 5.61 -7.85
CA SER A 457 23.51 6.77 -7.45
C SER A 457 22.80 7.35 -8.67
N ILE A 458 21.61 7.90 -8.43
CA ILE A 458 20.81 8.62 -9.41
C ILE A 458 20.58 10.01 -8.84
N ASP A 459 21.01 11.02 -9.59
CA ASP A 459 20.79 12.43 -9.23
C ASP A 459 19.43 12.90 -9.77
N ASP A 460 18.83 13.84 -9.06
CA ASP A 460 17.56 14.50 -9.41
C ASP A 460 16.37 13.55 -9.59
N ALA A 461 16.37 12.40 -8.89
CA ALA A 461 15.29 11.43 -8.90
C ALA A 461 15.09 10.75 -7.55
N ALA A 462 13.83 10.49 -7.22
CA ALA A 462 13.46 9.63 -6.09
C ALA A 462 13.14 8.23 -6.59
N VAL A 463 13.72 7.20 -5.97
CA VAL A 463 13.40 5.80 -6.25
C VAL A 463 12.31 5.33 -5.28
N PHE A 464 11.19 4.87 -5.82
CA PHE A 464 10.05 4.36 -5.04
C PHE A 464 10.02 2.85 -4.95
N SER A 465 10.48 2.15 -5.99
CA SER A 465 10.39 0.69 -6.06
C SER A 465 11.57 0.11 -6.82
N ILE A 466 12.04 -1.06 -6.35
CA ILE A 466 13.06 -1.86 -7.03
C ILE A 466 12.60 -3.32 -7.13
N ALA A 467 12.96 -3.99 -8.20
CA ALA A 467 12.70 -5.41 -8.41
C ALA A 467 13.85 -6.09 -9.16
N PHE A 468 14.17 -7.32 -8.78
CA PHE A 468 15.10 -8.14 -9.56
C PHE A 468 14.37 -8.80 -10.73
N GLY A 469 14.94 -8.65 -11.90
CA GLY A 469 14.54 -9.34 -13.12
C GLY A 469 15.37 -10.60 -13.40
N LYS A 470 15.20 -11.10 -14.61
CA LYS A 470 15.98 -12.24 -15.12
C LYS A 470 17.48 -11.91 -15.13
N ASN A 471 18.32 -12.93 -14.92
CA ASN A 471 19.78 -12.79 -14.90
C ASN A 471 20.28 -11.76 -13.86
N GLN A 472 19.54 -11.58 -12.79
CA GLN A 472 19.88 -10.68 -11.69
C GLN A 472 20.01 -9.19 -12.11
N THR A 473 19.35 -8.81 -13.19
CA THR A 473 19.15 -7.40 -13.58
C THR A 473 18.28 -6.73 -12.51
N LEU A 474 18.65 -5.52 -12.06
CA LEU A 474 17.85 -4.74 -11.12
C LEU A 474 17.08 -3.67 -11.90
N LEU A 475 15.77 -3.67 -11.76
CA LEU A 475 14.86 -2.66 -12.29
C LEU A 475 14.54 -1.63 -11.20
N ILE A 476 14.37 -0.37 -11.60
CA ILE A 476 14.21 0.77 -10.71
C ILE A 476 13.04 1.62 -11.24
N ALA A 477 12.13 2.00 -10.35
CA ALA A 477 11.01 2.91 -10.62
C ALA A 477 10.96 4.05 -9.60
#